data_3d1fb9bc09ec7e4cf16b6a322cb1b4de
#
_entry.id   3d1fb9bc09ec7e4cf16b6a322cb1b4de
#
_cell.length_a   1.000
_cell.length_b   1.000
_cell.length_c   1.000
_cell.angle_alpha   90.00
_cell.angle_beta   90.00
_cell.angle_gamma   90.00
#
_symmetry.space_group_name_H-M   'P 1'
#
loop_
_entity.id
_entity.type
_entity.pdbx_description
1 polymer ?
#
loop_
_entity_poly.entity_id
_entity_poly.type
_entity_poly.pdbx_seq_one_letter_code
_entity_poly.pdbx_strand_id
1 'polypeptide(L)'
;MSILNVAGLSKKLGDFTLSNMELRVEPGCVTGFIGSNGAGKTTTIKLILGLCSPDAGTIQLFGETLDPNKYNLEIKQRIGAVFDSCPFPPEVRVSAVQAIGRQTMSAWDDRQFTDLLSQFEIPLQKRIKELSRGMGMKLQMAFALAHDSQLLILDEATAGLDPLAREEVLDILRDFVADGERGILISTHITSDLEKVADWITCIDHGRQVFSKAAEDICDIAGIAHCRTSEADQLVERKLFEPGSLRIVRRGFSTDVLVPNRAALRGAFPEIACERASIEEYMAFALEGERR
;
A
#
# COMPACT_ATOMS: atom_id res chain seq x y z
N MET A 1 4.09 5.84 18.43
CA MET A 1 5.22 6.37 17.62
C MET A 1 5.22 5.61 16.33
N SER A 2 5.14 6.29 15.17
CA SER A 2 5.03 5.63 13.86
C SER A 2 6.25 4.74 13.56
N ILE A 3 6.04 3.59 12.94
CA ILE A 3 7.11 2.70 12.46
C ILE A 3 7.83 3.33 11.26
N LEU A 4 7.06 3.92 10.36
CA LEU A 4 7.55 4.68 9.22
C LEU A 4 6.88 6.05 9.20
N ASN A 5 7.68 7.10 9.02
CA ASN A 5 7.18 8.44 8.76
C ASN A 5 8.01 9.11 7.65
N VAL A 6 7.36 9.44 6.56
CA VAL A 6 7.94 10.13 5.40
C VAL A 6 7.33 11.51 5.34
N ALA A 7 8.16 12.54 5.28
CA ALA A 7 7.71 13.93 5.27
C ALA A 7 8.43 14.75 4.18
N GLY A 8 7.66 15.35 3.28
CA GLY A 8 8.14 16.23 2.21
C GLY A 8 9.06 15.56 1.20
N LEU A 9 8.96 14.21 1.06
CA LEU A 9 9.92 13.44 0.27
C LEU A 9 9.82 13.80 -1.21
N SER A 10 10.96 14.15 -1.78
CA SER A 10 11.06 14.58 -3.19
C SER A 10 12.26 13.95 -3.88
N LYS A 11 12.08 13.58 -5.16
CA LYS A 11 13.13 12.98 -5.99
C LYS A 11 12.89 13.24 -7.46
N LYS A 12 13.93 13.71 -8.15
CA LYS A 12 13.92 13.85 -9.61
C LYS A 12 14.65 12.66 -10.26
N LEU A 13 14.03 12.03 -11.22
CA LEU A 13 14.55 10.88 -11.99
C LEU A 13 14.25 11.09 -13.47
N GLY A 14 15.21 11.67 -14.21
CA GLY A 14 14.98 12.05 -15.61
C GLY A 14 13.81 13.03 -15.74
N ASP A 15 12.78 12.62 -16.49
CA ASP A 15 11.58 13.44 -16.70
C ASP A 15 10.52 13.24 -15.60
N PHE A 16 10.67 12.24 -14.73
CA PHE A 16 9.77 11.99 -13.61
C PHE A 16 10.22 12.76 -12.35
N THR A 17 9.25 13.32 -11.62
CA THR A 17 9.52 14.01 -10.34
C THR A 17 8.51 13.54 -9.29
N LEU A 18 9.01 12.92 -8.22
CA LEU A 18 8.29 12.73 -6.97
C LEU A 18 8.35 14.05 -6.18
N SER A 19 7.22 14.58 -5.73
CA SER A 19 7.16 15.90 -5.09
C SER A 19 6.36 15.87 -3.79
N ASN A 20 6.99 16.29 -2.71
CA ASN A 20 6.36 16.54 -1.40
C ASN A 20 5.49 15.37 -0.92
N MET A 21 6.04 14.15 -0.96
CA MET A 21 5.30 12.94 -0.58
C MET A 21 5.28 12.79 0.94
N GLU A 22 4.09 12.54 1.47
CA GLU A 22 3.84 12.21 2.87
C GLU A 22 3.35 10.77 2.95
N LEU A 23 3.93 9.95 3.83
CA LEU A 23 3.50 8.57 4.03
C LEU A 23 3.78 8.13 5.45
N ARG A 24 2.85 7.37 6.04
CA ARG A 24 2.98 6.93 7.42
C ARG A 24 2.53 5.49 7.57
N VAL A 25 3.22 4.74 8.44
CA VAL A 25 2.80 3.41 8.90
C VAL A 25 2.84 3.42 10.42
N GLU A 26 1.69 3.19 11.04
CA GLU A 26 1.58 3.09 12.48
C GLU A 26 1.74 1.63 12.96
N PRO A 27 2.12 1.39 14.22
CA PRO A 27 2.11 0.05 14.81
C PRO A 27 0.70 -0.55 14.77
N GLY A 28 0.61 -1.85 14.49
CA GLY A 28 -0.66 -2.56 14.36
C GLY A 28 -1.43 -2.27 13.10
N CYS A 29 -0.88 -1.50 12.14
CA CYS A 29 -1.64 -1.03 10.98
C CYS A 29 -1.03 -1.50 9.65
N VAL A 30 -1.93 -1.68 8.69
CA VAL A 30 -1.63 -1.89 7.28
C VAL A 30 -1.92 -0.60 6.50
N THR A 31 -0.89 -0.01 5.91
CA THR A 31 -1.01 1.15 5.03
C THR A 31 -0.95 0.71 3.57
N GLY A 32 -2.06 0.90 2.85
CA GLY A 32 -2.14 0.73 1.41
C GLY A 32 -1.58 1.94 0.66
N PHE A 33 -0.72 1.70 -0.31
CA PHE A 33 -0.12 2.71 -1.16
C PHE A 33 -0.54 2.47 -2.62
N ILE A 34 -1.52 3.23 -3.08
CA ILE A 34 -2.18 3.03 -4.37
C ILE A 34 -1.84 4.12 -5.38
N GLY A 35 -2.03 3.83 -6.65
CA GLY A 35 -1.82 4.76 -7.77
C GLY A 35 -1.60 4.04 -9.08
N SER A 36 -1.68 4.78 -10.17
CA SER A 36 -1.46 4.27 -11.52
C SER A 36 -0.03 3.73 -11.71
N ASN A 37 0.16 2.94 -12.76
CA ASN A 37 1.51 2.52 -13.15
C ASN A 37 2.36 3.74 -13.51
N GLY A 38 3.58 3.80 -12.99
CA GLY A 38 4.45 4.98 -13.16
C GLY A 38 4.14 6.16 -12.23
N ALA A 39 3.13 6.08 -11.35
CA ALA A 39 2.79 7.16 -10.43
C ALA A 39 3.90 7.51 -9.41
N GLY A 40 4.83 6.56 -9.14
CA GLY A 40 5.95 6.78 -8.22
C GLY A 40 6.00 5.85 -7.01
N LYS A 41 5.11 4.83 -6.93
CA LYS A 41 5.06 3.87 -5.81
C LYS A 41 6.41 3.18 -5.57
N THR A 42 6.93 2.48 -6.56
CA THR A 42 8.24 1.79 -6.46
C THR A 42 9.39 2.76 -6.19
N THR A 43 9.33 3.98 -6.73
CA THR A 43 10.33 5.02 -6.45
C THR A 43 10.33 5.41 -4.98
N THR A 44 9.16 5.64 -4.41
CA THR A 44 8.97 5.95 -2.98
C THR A 44 9.48 4.80 -2.11
N ILE A 45 9.14 3.56 -2.44
CA ILE A 45 9.63 2.37 -1.72
C ILE A 45 11.16 2.27 -1.79
N LYS A 46 11.77 2.49 -2.96
CA LYS A 46 13.24 2.50 -3.09
C LYS A 46 13.92 3.57 -2.25
N LEU A 47 13.31 4.73 -2.12
CA LEU A 47 13.81 5.81 -1.23
C LEU A 47 13.71 5.38 0.24
N ILE A 48 12.59 4.80 0.67
CA ILE A 48 12.38 4.29 2.04
C ILE A 48 13.41 3.19 2.37
N LEU A 49 13.66 2.28 1.44
CA LEU A 49 14.65 1.22 1.61
C LEU A 49 16.11 1.70 1.50
N GLY A 50 16.33 2.99 1.19
CA GLY A 50 17.67 3.57 1.01
C GLY A 50 18.41 2.99 -0.20
N LEU A 51 17.69 2.51 -1.22
CA LEU A 51 18.25 2.05 -2.50
C LEU A 51 18.60 3.21 -3.43
N CYS A 52 18.07 4.39 -3.14
CA CYS A 52 18.45 5.67 -3.72
C CYS A 52 18.25 6.79 -2.69
N SER A 53 18.97 7.90 -2.86
CA SER A 53 18.90 9.05 -1.94
C SER A 53 17.81 10.03 -2.38
N PRO A 54 17.03 10.61 -1.45
CA PRO A 54 16.10 11.68 -1.76
C PRO A 54 16.82 12.98 -2.11
N ASP A 55 16.17 13.87 -2.84
CA ASP A 55 16.68 15.23 -3.12
C ASP A 55 16.20 16.22 -2.04
N ALA A 56 15.04 15.94 -1.41
CA ALA A 56 14.53 16.71 -0.28
C ALA A 56 13.57 15.84 0.57
N GLY A 57 13.24 16.31 1.75
CA GLY A 57 12.37 15.64 2.72
C GLY A 57 13.13 14.72 3.66
N THR A 58 12.39 14.04 4.53
CA THR A 58 12.94 13.17 5.57
C THR A 58 12.20 11.84 5.61
N ILE A 59 12.94 10.79 5.95
CA ILE A 59 12.40 9.46 6.19
C ILE A 59 12.83 9.08 7.61
N GLN A 60 11.86 8.73 8.44
CA GLN A 60 12.09 8.18 9.77
C GLN A 60 11.60 6.74 9.81
N LEU A 61 12.43 5.86 10.30
CA LEU A 61 12.12 4.45 10.55
C LEU A 61 12.36 4.14 12.03
N PHE A 62 11.36 3.59 12.69
CA PHE A 62 11.42 3.24 14.13
C PHE A 62 11.86 4.41 15.03
N GLY A 63 11.47 5.64 14.64
CA GLY A 63 11.82 6.87 15.34
C GLY A 63 13.17 7.49 14.99
N GLU A 64 13.97 6.82 14.18
CA GLU A 64 15.28 7.32 13.74
C GLU A 64 15.19 7.93 12.34
N THR A 65 15.74 9.12 12.15
CA THR A 65 15.84 9.75 10.83
C THR A 65 16.96 9.11 10.03
N LEU A 66 16.62 8.62 8.82
CA LEU A 66 17.62 8.05 7.92
C LEU A 66 18.57 9.13 7.40
N ASP A 67 19.87 8.90 7.56
CA ASP A 67 20.90 9.67 6.85
C ASP A 67 21.17 9.01 5.50
N PRO A 68 20.89 9.69 4.35
CA PRO A 68 21.10 9.10 3.02
C PRO A 68 22.55 8.66 2.74
N ASN A 69 23.50 9.17 3.52
CA ASN A 69 24.92 8.89 3.36
C ASN A 69 25.44 7.79 4.30
N LYS A 70 24.58 7.27 5.19
CA LYS A 70 24.95 6.21 6.14
C LYS A 70 24.16 4.94 5.90
N TYR A 71 24.88 3.84 5.80
CA TYR A 71 24.28 2.51 5.80
C TYR A 71 23.93 2.14 7.26
N ASN A 72 22.62 2.15 7.60
CA ASN A 72 22.16 1.73 8.90
C ASN A 72 21.70 0.27 8.83
N LEU A 73 22.59 -0.67 9.19
CA LEU A 73 22.32 -2.10 9.18
C LEU A 73 21.23 -2.49 10.18
N GLU A 74 21.23 -1.90 11.38
CA GLU A 74 20.28 -2.23 12.46
C GLU A 74 18.85 -1.93 12.03
N ILE A 75 18.60 -0.78 11.40
CA ILE A 75 17.29 -0.42 10.85
C ILE A 75 16.89 -1.42 9.74
N LYS A 76 17.82 -1.73 8.84
CA LYS A 76 17.52 -2.61 7.70
C LYS A 76 17.19 -4.04 8.10
N GLN A 77 17.78 -4.53 9.19
CA GLN A 77 17.46 -5.85 9.72
C GLN A 77 16.06 -5.97 10.32
N ARG A 78 15.39 -4.85 10.61
CA ARG A 78 14.02 -4.80 11.12
C ARG A 78 12.99 -4.64 9.99
N ILE A 79 13.41 -4.65 8.71
CA ILE A 79 12.54 -4.49 7.56
C ILE A 79 12.52 -5.78 6.74
N GLY A 80 11.34 -6.34 6.55
CA GLY A 80 11.07 -7.36 5.54
C GLY A 80 10.62 -6.68 4.23
N ALA A 81 11.17 -7.12 3.11
CA ALA A 81 10.80 -6.57 1.80
C ALA A 81 10.44 -7.67 0.81
N VAL A 82 9.32 -7.47 0.10
CA VAL A 82 8.82 -8.35 -0.95
C VAL A 82 8.58 -7.51 -2.20
N PHE A 83 9.21 -7.90 -3.30
CA PHE A 83 9.14 -7.18 -4.58
C PHE A 83 8.38 -7.97 -5.63
N ASP A 84 7.87 -7.29 -6.63
CA ASP A 84 7.24 -7.89 -7.81
C ASP A 84 8.13 -8.95 -8.49
N SER A 85 9.44 -8.70 -8.57
CA SER A 85 10.42 -9.66 -9.07
C SER A 85 11.28 -10.22 -7.93
N CYS A 86 11.51 -11.53 -7.96
CA CYS A 86 12.34 -12.20 -6.97
C CYS A 86 13.79 -11.70 -7.03
N PRO A 87 14.35 -11.13 -5.93
CA PRO A 87 15.68 -10.52 -5.93
C PRO A 87 16.82 -11.55 -5.81
N PHE A 88 16.50 -12.81 -5.53
CA PHE A 88 17.51 -13.85 -5.37
C PHE A 88 18.10 -14.27 -6.72
N PRO A 89 19.40 -14.63 -6.80
CA PRO A 89 20.03 -15.02 -8.03
C PRO A 89 19.32 -16.22 -8.69
N PRO A 90 19.00 -16.17 -9.99
CA PRO A 90 18.19 -17.19 -10.67
C PRO A 90 18.76 -18.61 -10.62
N GLU A 91 20.08 -18.73 -10.56
CA GLU A 91 20.79 -20.02 -10.62
C GLU A 91 20.91 -20.73 -9.27
N VAL A 92 20.66 -20.03 -8.17
CA VAL A 92 20.75 -20.64 -6.83
C VAL A 92 19.50 -21.48 -6.53
N ARG A 93 19.65 -22.45 -5.63
CA ARG A 93 18.52 -23.26 -5.14
C ARG A 93 17.82 -22.52 -4.00
N VAL A 94 16.55 -22.86 -3.79
CA VAL A 94 15.77 -22.35 -2.64
C VAL A 94 16.50 -22.63 -1.32
N SER A 95 17.12 -23.81 -1.16
CA SER A 95 17.92 -24.16 0.03
C SER A 95 19.10 -23.22 0.28
N ALA A 96 19.65 -22.56 -0.74
CA ALA A 96 20.74 -21.59 -0.57
C ALA A 96 20.25 -20.26 0.00
N VAL A 97 18.96 -19.92 -0.17
CA VAL A 97 18.35 -18.71 0.38
C VAL A 97 18.38 -18.74 1.93
N GLN A 98 18.22 -19.91 2.54
CA GLN A 98 18.38 -20.10 3.97
C GLN A 98 19.79 -19.71 4.46
N ALA A 99 20.83 -20.11 3.69
CA ALA A 99 22.22 -19.76 4.02
C ALA A 99 22.46 -18.24 3.90
N ILE A 100 21.81 -17.58 2.93
CA ILE A 100 21.83 -16.12 2.79
C ILE A 100 21.22 -15.48 4.05
N GLY A 101 20.03 -15.92 4.47
CA GLY A 101 19.37 -15.44 5.68
C GLY A 101 20.26 -15.52 6.91
N ARG A 102 20.87 -16.69 7.18
CA ARG A 102 21.82 -16.89 8.30
C ARG A 102 23.01 -15.95 8.28
N GLN A 103 23.49 -15.58 7.09
CA GLN A 103 24.67 -14.72 6.95
C GLN A 103 24.34 -13.23 7.00
N THR A 104 23.12 -12.84 6.64
CA THR A 104 22.75 -11.44 6.47
C THR A 104 21.83 -10.91 7.57
N MET A 105 21.02 -11.78 8.20
CA MET A 105 20.03 -11.40 9.22
C MET A 105 20.43 -11.90 10.59
N SER A 106 20.61 -11.00 11.56
CA SER A 106 21.05 -11.35 12.92
C SER A 106 20.01 -12.14 13.72
N ALA A 107 18.72 -11.88 13.46
CA ALA A 107 17.58 -12.54 14.09
C ALA A 107 16.95 -13.61 13.19
N TRP A 108 17.76 -14.27 12.36
CA TRP A 108 17.27 -15.30 11.43
C TRP A 108 16.79 -16.54 12.17
N ASP A 109 15.56 -17.01 11.83
CA ASP A 109 14.97 -18.26 12.33
C ASP A 109 14.86 -19.30 11.21
N ASP A 110 15.75 -20.30 11.25
CA ASP A 110 15.78 -21.41 10.31
C ASP A 110 14.50 -22.25 10.31
N ARG A 111 13.93 -22.44 11.50
CA ARG A 111 12.71 -23.24 11.66
C ARG A 111 11.53 -22.53 11.04
N GLN A 112 11.35 -21.27 11.38
CA GLN A 112 10.26 -20.46 10.80
C GLN A 112 10.36 -20.41 9.29
N PHE A 113 11.56 -20.21 8.72
CA PHE A 113 11.76 -20.23 7.27
C PHE A 113 11.35 -21.56 6.64
N THR A 114 11.79 -22.68 7.23
CA THR A 114 11.50 -24.02 6.73
C THR A 114 9.99 -24.35 6.83
N ASP A 115 9.37 -23.98 7.94
CA ASP A 115 7.93 -24.19 8.18
C ASP A 115 7.09 -23.41 7.14
N LEU A 116 7.45 -22.14 6.87
CA LEU A 116 6.82 -21.31 5.83
C LEU A 116 7.02 -21.88 4.42
N LEU A 117 8.22 -22.37 4.10
CA LEU A 117 8.44 -23.02 2.79
C LEU A 117 7.57 -24.28 2.63
N SER A 118 7.40 -25.05 3.72
CA SER A 118 6.54 -26.21 3.71
C SER A 118 5.07 -25.84 3.54
N GLN A 119 4.60 -24.82 4.27
CA GLN A 119 3.23 -24.29 4.15
C GLN A 119 2.94 -23.78 2.73
N PHE A 120 3.92 -23.10 2.11
CA PHE A 120 3.81 -22.56 0.75
C PHE A 120 4.08 -23.59 -0.35
N GLU A 121 4.35 -24.85 0.02
CA GLU A 121 4.68 -25.93 -0.91
C GLU A 121 5.86 -25.62 -1.85
N ILE A 122 6.88 -24.91 -1.32
CA ILE A 122 8.07 -24.52 -2.10
C ILE A 122 9.17 -25.59 -1.96
N PRO A 123 9.52 -26.29 -3.04
CA PRO A 123 10.54 -27.33 -2.99
C PRO A 123 11.95 -26.75 -2.83
N LEU A 124 12.67 -27.16 -1.78
CA LEU A 124 14.01 -26.70 -1.45
C LEU A 124 15.04 -26.92 -2.57
N GLN A 125 14.83 -27.95 -3.41
CA GLN A 125 15.79 -28.36 -4.43
C GLN A 125 15.65 -27.63 -5.76
N LYS A 126 14.51 -26.93 -5.98
CA LYS A 126 14.31 -26.11 -7.17
C LYS A 126 15.25 -24.91 -7.20
N ARG A 127 15.64 -24.51 -8.40
CA ARG A 127 16.35 -23.23 -8.61
C ARG A 127 15.33 -22.09 -8.64
N ILE A 128 15.77 -20.90 -8.29
CA ILE A 128 14.91 -19.71 -8.28
C ILE A 128 14.24 -19.48 -9.64
N LYS A 129 14.96 -19.65 -10.76
CA LYS A 129 14.42 -19.53 -12.12
C LYS A 129 13.35 -20.56 -12.50
N GLU A 130 13.23 -21.65 -11.73
CA GLU A 130 12.24 -22.71 -11.95
C GLU A 130 10.95 -22.47 -11.15
N LEU A 131 10.93 -21.42 -10.31
CA LEU A 131 9.76 -21.03 -9.55
C LEU A 131 8.80 -20.25 -10.44
N SER A 132 7.50 -20.49 -10.26
CA SER A 132 6.49 -19.57 -10.78
C SER A 132 6.60 -18.21 -10.10
N ARG A 133 5.99 -17.16 -10.67
CA ARG A 133 5.96 -15.82 -10.05
C ARG A 133 5.39 -15.90 -8.63
N GLY A 134 4.28 -16.63 -8.44
CA GLY A 134 3.66 -16.81 -7.12
C GLY A 134 4.57 -17.53 -6.13
N MET A 135 5.26 -18.61 -6.56
CA MET A 135 6.24 -19.29 -5.69
C MET A 135 7.43 -18.37 -5.34
N GLY A 136 7.90 -17.56 -6.29
CA GLY A 136 8.97 -16.60 -6.05
C GLY A 136 8.56 -15.52 -5.04
N MET A 137 7.31 -15.07 -5.08
CA MET A 137 6.76 -14.14 -4.11
C MET A 137 6.62 -14.79 -2.71
N LYS A 138 6.03 -16.01 -2.64
CA LYS A 138 5.92 -16.78 -1.39
C LYS A 138 7.30 -17.06 -0.76
N LEU A 139 8.34 -17.31 -1.57
CA LEU A 139 9.71 -17.44 -1.08
C LEU A 139 10.24 -16.14 -0.45
N GLN A 140 10.00 -15.00 -1.09
CA GLN A 140 10.37 -13.69 -0.54
C GLN A 140 9.62 -13.41 0.78
N MET A 141 8.33 -13.76 0.84
CA MET A 141 7.53 -13.64 2.06
C MET A 141 8.11 -14.51 3.18
N ALA A 142 8.43 -15.78 2.90
CA ALA A 142 9.06 -16.66 3.88
C ALA A 142 10.39 -16.08 4.39
N PHE A 143 11.19 -15.49 3.50
CA PHE A 143 12.44 -14.83 3.88
C PHE A 143 12.20 -13.59 4.76
N ALA A 144 11.23 -12.74 4.38
CA ALA A 144 10.90 -11.52 5.10
C ALA A 144 10.32 -11.79 6.50
N LEU A 145 9.61 -12.90 6.68
CA LEU A 145 9.01 -13.30 7.96
C LEU A 145 9.98 -14.10 8.86
N ALA A 146 11.01 -14.72 8.29
CA ALA A 146 11.94 -15.58 9.04
C ALA A 146 13.04 -14.81 9.81
N HIS A 147 12.97 -13.48 9.85
CA HIS A 147 13.78 -12.65 10.72
C HIS A 147 12.84 -11.67 11.44
N ASP A 148 13.19 -11.20 12.58
CA ASP A 148 12.33 -10.35 13.43
C ASP A 148 12.01 -8.99 12.79
N SER A 149 11.36 -9.02 11.62
CA SER A 149 10.93 -7.82 10.90
C SER A 149 9.78 -7.14 11.64
N GLN A 150 9.89 -5.82 11.81
CA GLN A 150 8.86 -4.99 12.45
C GLN A 150 8.11 -4.14 11.42
N LEU A 151 8.69 -3.94 10.26
CA LEU A 151 8.04 -3.32 9.09
C LEU A 151 8.13 -4.27 7.91
N LEU A 152 6.99 -4.61 7.34
CA LEU A 152 6.92 -5.36 6.10
C LEU A 152 6.56 -4.41 4.96
N ILE A 153 7.39 -4.37 3.90
CA ILE A 153 7.16 -3.55 2.71
C ILE A 153 6.93 -4.47 1.52
N LEU A 154 5.74 -4.37 0.92
CA LEU A 154 5.35 -5.16 -0.24
C LEU A 154 5.15 -4.25 -1.46
N ASP A 155 5.89 -4.51 -2.53
CA ASP A 155 5.74 -3.79 -3.79
C ASP A 155 5.11 -4.71 -4.84
N GLU A 156 3.80 -4.52 -5.12
CA GLU A 156 2.98 -5.30 -6.06
C GLU A 156 2.97 -6.81 -5.76
N ALA A 157 3.07 -7.18 -4.48
CA ALA A 157 3.30 -8.58 -4.08
C ALA A 157 2.11 -9.52 -4.32
N THR A 158 0.87 -9.02 -4.40
CA THR A 158 -0.33 -9.85 -4.69
C THR A 158 -0.64 -9.96 -6.17
N ALA A 159 0.02 -9.17 -7.02
CA ALA A 159 -0.22 -9.16 -8.45
C ALA A 159 0.20 -10.47 -9.12
N GLY A 160 -0.74 -11.09 -9.85
CA GLY A 160 -0.48 -12.34 -10.58
C GLY A 160 -0.55 -13.61 -9.73
N LEU A 161 -1.02 -13.52 -8.49
CA LEU A 161 -1.43 -14.68 -7.71
C LEU A 161 -2.84 -15.13 -8.11
N ASP A 162 -3.08 -16.44 -8.04
CA ASP A 162 -4.45 -16.94 -8.09
C ASP A 162 -5.24 -16.52 -6.83
N PRO A 163 -6.58 -16.55 -6.86
CA PRO A 163 -7.40 -16.05 -5.76
C PRO A 163 -7.11 -16.73 -4.42
N LEU A 164 -6.81 -18.03 -4.40
CA LEU A 164 -6.58 -18.78 -3.18
C LEU A 164 -5.23 -18.40 -2.54
N ALA A 165 -4.17 -18.37 -3.35
CA ALA A 165 -2.85 -17.93 -2.90
C ALA A 165 -2.86 -16.47 -2.41
N ARG A 166 -3.73 -15.63 -2.99
CA ARG A 166 -3.91 -14.24 -2.58
C ARG A 166 -4.54 -14.13 -1.20
N GLU A 167 -5.61 -14.89 -0.91
CA GLU A 167 -6.23 -14.92 0.42
C GLU A 167 -5.24 -15.41 1.49
N GLU A 168 -4.46 -16.47 1.21
CA GLU A 168 -3.42 -16.95 2.12
C GLU A 168 -2.42 -15.83 2.49
N VAL A 169 -2.02 -15.02 1.49
CA VAL A 169 -1.12 -13.88 1.75
C VAL A 169 -1.80 -12.83 2.61
N LEU A 170 -3.06 -12.49 2.32
CA LEU A 170 -3.79 -11.50 3.11
C LEU A 170 -3.98 -11.96 4.56
N ASP A 171 -4.19 -13.25 4.80
CA ASP A 171 -4.26 -13.81 6.16
C ASP A 171 -2.92 -13.67 6.89
N ILE A 172 -1.80 -13.96 6.23
CA ILE A 172 -0.47 -13.77 6.78
C ILE A 172 -0.22 -12.30 7.13
N LEU A 173 -0.69 -11.36 6.31
CA LEU A 173 -0.55 -9.92 6.59
C LEU A 173 -1.35 -9.50 7.82
N ARG A 174 -2.58 -10.04 8.01
CA ARG A 174 -3.39 -9.80 9.21
C ARG A 174 -2.70 -10.34 10.45
N ASP A 175 -2.18 -11.57 10.39
CA ASP A 175 -1.47 -12.20 11.50
C ASP A 175 -0.19 -11.44 11.84
N PHE A 176 0.51 -10.89 10.84
CA PHE A 176 1.74 -10.13 11.04
C PHE A 176 1.55 -8.89 11.90
N VAL A 177 0.43 -8.18 11.78
CA VAL A 177 0.15 -6.96 12.55
C VAL A 177 -0.69 -7.19 13.81
N ALA A 178 -1.11 -8.43 14.06
CA ALA A 178 -2.05 -8.78 15.14
C ALA A 178 -1.51 -8.51 16.56
N ASP A 179 -0.18 -8.48 16.73
CA ASP A 179 0.46 -8.14 18.00
C ASP A 179 0.36 -6.63 18.35
N GLY A 180 -0.02 -5.78 17.40
CA GLY A 180 -0.13 -4.34 17.56
C GLY A 180 1.21 -3.59 17.56
N GLU A 181 2.34 -4.27 17.34
CA GLU A 181 3.67 -3.69 17.38
C GLU A 181 4.32 -3.55 16.00
N ARG A 182 3.91 -4.39 15.04
CA ARG A 182 4.41 -4.47 13.68
C ARG A 182 3.55 -3.65 12.73
N GLY A 183 4.09 -3.25 11.58
CA GLY A 183 3.33 -2.51 10.57
C GLY A 183 3.65 -2.95 9.15
N ILE A 184 2.74 -2.66 8.24
CA ILE A 184 2.84 -3.03 6.83
C ILE A 184 2.65 -1.82 5.94
N LEU A 185 3.51 -1.71 4.92
CA LEU A 185 3.31 -0.86 3.75
C LEU A 185 3.11 -1.77 2.54
N ILE A 186 1.93 -1.78 1.94
CA ILE A 186 1.63 -2.55 0.74
C ILE A 186 1.32 -1.64 -0.44
N SER A 187 2.14 -1.68 -1.46
CA SER A 187 1.88 -1.04 -2.74
C SER A 187 1.16 -2.02 -3.66
N THR A 188 0.04 -1.61 -4.22
CA THR A 188 -0.72 -2.42 -5.17
C THR A 188 -1.62 -1.56 -6.06
N HIS A 189 -1.97 -2.08 -7.23
CA HIS A 189 -3.05 -1.57 -8.06
C HIS A 189 -4.35 -2.38 -7.90
N ILE A 190 -4.36 -3.43 -7.07
CA ILE A 190 -5.53 -4.27 -6.78
C ILE A 190 -6.17 -3.75 -5.49
N THR A 191 -7.07 -2.81 -5.63
CA THR A 191 -7.70 -2.10 -4.51
C THR A 191 -8.58 -3.01 -3.66
N SER A 192 -9.18 -4.05 -4.25
CA SER A 192 -10.00 -5.03 -3.54
C SER A 192 -9.24 -5.85 -2.47
N ASP A 193 -7.91 -5.99 -2.60
CA ASP A 193 -7.10 -6.62 -1.56
C ASP A 193 -6.98 -5.69 -0.34
N LEU A 194 -6.83 -4.39 -0.60
CA LEU A 194 -6.72 -3.38 0.45
C LEU A 194 -8.02 -3.20 1.24
N GLU A 195 -9.17 -3.32 0.60
CA GLU A 195 -10.48 -3.27 1.27
C GLU A 195 -10.65 -4.34 2.36
N LYS A 196 -9.83 -5.42 2.27
CA LYS A 196 -9.86 -6.52 3.23
C LYS A 196 -8.89 -6.36 4.40
N VAL A 197 -7.80 -5.61 4.22
CA VAL A 197 -6.68 -5.61 5.18
C VAL A 197 -6.16 -4.23 5.56
N ALA A 198 -6.42 -3.18 4.77
CA ALA A 198 -5.81 -1.88 5.01
C ALA A 198 -6.60 -1.04 6.02
N ASP A 199 -5.87 -0.41 6.94
CA ASP A 199 -6.39 0.58 7.88
C ASP A 199 -6.28 2.00 7.32
N TRP A 200 -5.25 2.24 6.48
CA TRP A 200 -4.97 3.55 5.90
C TRP A 200 -4.64 3.44 4.41
N ILE A 201 -5.13 4.38 3.62
CA ILE A 201 -4.91 4.43 2.18
C ILE A 201 -4.25 5.74 1.80
N THR A 202 -3.09 5.66 1.15
CA THR A 202 -2.41 6.80 0.54
C THR A 202 -2.38 6.62 -0.98
N CYS A 203 -2.93 7.59 -1.70
CA CYS A 203 -2.97 7.60 -3.17
C CYS A 203 -1.93 8.56 -3.74
N ILE A 204 -1.20 8.09 -4.74
CA ILE A 204 -0.24 8.88 -5.50
C ILE A 204 -0.60 8.87 -6.99
N ASP A 205 -0.46 10.00 -7.65
CA ASP A 205 -0.56 10.13 -9.09
C ASP A 205 0.46 11.14 -9.63
N HIS A 206 1.09 10.82 -10.75
CA HIS A 206 2.12 11.64 -11.39
C HIS A 206 3.15 12.24 -10.40
N GLY A 207 3.62 11.42 -9.44
CA GLY A 207 4.63 11.81 -8.43
C GLY A 207 4.10 12.73 -7.32
N ARG A 208 2.79 12.91 -7.19
CA ARG A 208 2.17 13.75 -6.16
C ARG A 208 1.13 12.97 -5.37
N GLN A 209 1.06 13.25 -4.10
CA GLN A 209 0.01 12.70 -3.25
C GLN A 209 -1.33 13.32 -3.60
N VAL A 210 -2.33 12.47 -3.83
CA VAL A 210 -3.71 12.84 -4.15
C VAL A 210 -4.53 12.94 -2.87
N PHE A 211 -4.46 11.88 -2.04
CA PHE A 211 -5.07 11.84 -0.71
C PHE A 211 -4.33 10.84 0.20
N SER A 212 -4.59 10.97 1.50
CA SER A 212 -4.20 10.01 2.53
C SER A 212 -5.31 9.97 3.58
N LYS A 213 -5.99 8.82 3.75
CA LYS A 213 -7.20 8.67 4.57
C LYS A 213 -7.30 7.30 5.21
N ALA A 214 -8.04 7.20 6.31
CA ALA A 214 -8.45 5.90 6.85
C ALA A 214 -9.31 5.13 5.82
N ALA A 215 -9.13 3.82 5.74
CA ALA A 215 -9.93 2.97 4.86
C ALA A 215 -11.41 3.02 5.23
N GLU A 216 -11.75 3.14 6.51
CA GLU A 216 -13.11 3.33 7.02
C GLU A 216 -13.75 4.61 6.47
N ASP A 217 -13.00 5.74 6.41
CA ASP A 217 -13.49 7.00 5.84
C ASP A 217 -13.89 6.85 4.37
N ILE A 218 -13.17 6.00 3.63
CA ILE A 218 -13.41 5.73 2.21
C ILE A 218 -14.57 4.75 2.03
N CYS A 219 -14.49 3.58 2.68
CA CYS A 219 -15.38 2.46 2.40
C CYS A 219 -16.70 2.52 3.20
N ASP A 220 -16.70 3.08 4.41
CA ASP A 220 -17.85 3.04 5.30
C ASP A 220 -18.52 4.39 5.49
N ILE A 221 -17.78 5.49 5.44
CA ILE A 221 -18.32 6.83 5.69
C ILE A 221 -18.66 7.55 4.38
N ALA A 222 -17.76 7.59 3.42
CA ALA A 222 -18.01 8.19 2.12
C ALA A 222 -19.06 7.42 1.30
N GLY A 223 -19.54 8.02 0.24
CA GLY A 223 -20.48 7.37 -0.66
C GLY A 223 -20.54 8.03 -2.03
N ILE A 224 -21.11 7.30 -2.98
CA ILE A 224 -21.36 7.79 -4.34
C ILE A 224 -22.85 8.02 -4.48
N ALA A 225 -23.22 9.27 -4.68
CA ALA A 225 -24.59 9.70 -4.91
C ALA A 225 -24.87 9.73 -6.43
N HIS A 226 -25.93 9.05 -6.84
CA HIS A 226 -26.39 9.03 -8.22
C HIS A 226 -27.49 10.08 -8.40
N CYS A 227 -27.18 11.18 -9.07
CA CYS A 227 -28.01 12.36 -9.16
C CYS A 227 -28.39 12.69 -10.59
N ARG A 228 -29.51 13.42 -10.76
CA ARG A 228 -29.70 14.28 -11.92
C ARG A 228 -28.80 15.52 -11.78
N THR A 229 -28.47 16.15 -12.90
CA THR A 229 -27.62 17.35 -12.87
C THR A 229 -28.16 18.45 -11.94
N SER A 230 -29.49 18.67 -11.94
CA SER A 230 -30.15 19.65 -11.07
C SER A 230 -30.07 19.30 -9.57
N GLU A 231 -30.07 18.02 -9.23
CA GLU A 231 -29.93 17.54 -7.85
C GLU A 231 -28.49 17.70 -7.35
N ALA A 232 -27.51 17.42 -8.22
CA ALA A 232 -26.11 17.65 -7.91
C ALA A 232 -25.79 19.13 -7.68
N ASP A 233 -26.40 20.03 -8.48
CA ASP A 233 -26.24 21.47 -8.30
C ASP A 233 -26.88 21.94 -6.96
N GLN A 234 -28.06 21.42 -6.59
CA GLN A 234 -28.69 21.67 -5.29
C GLN A 234 -27.83 21.18 -4.11
N LEU A 235 -27.14 20.02 -4.29
CA LEU A 235 -26.23 19.48 -3.28
C LEU A 235 -25.07 20.44 -2.98
N VAL A 236 -24.52 21.06 -4.02
CA VAL A 236 -23.46 22.07 -3.89
C VAL A 236 -24.01 23.37 -3.24
N GLU A 237 -25.18 23.84 -3.67
CA GLU A 237 -25.77 25.09 -3.21
C GLU A 237 -26.17 25.04 -1.72
N ARG A 238 -26.65 23.90 -1.21
CA ARG A 238 -27.04 23.73 0.19
C ARG A 238 -25.87 23.73 1.17
N LYS A 239 -24.60 23.64 0.69
CA LYS A 239 -23.39 23.67 1.50
C LYS A 239 -23.43 22.66 2.68
N LEU A 240 -24.00 21.46 2.40
CA LEU A 240 -24.07 20.39 3.40
C LEU A 240 -22.68 19.89 3.80
N PHE A 241 -21.72 19.99 2.90
CA PHE A 241 -20.35 19.54 3.08
C PHE A 241 -19.38 20.72 2.93
N GLU A 242 -18.17 20.53 3.46
CA GLU A 242 -17.08 21.51 3.35
C GLU A 242 -16.78 21.85 1.88
N PRO A 243 -16.52 23.13 1.57
CA PRO A 243 -16.14 23.55 0.22
C PRO A 243 -14.93 22.74 -0.31
N GLY A 244 -15.07 22.18 -1.49
CA GLY A 244 -14.04 21.39 -2.13
C GLY A 244 -13.94 19.94 -1.64
N SER A 245 -14.87 19.46 -0.80
CA SER A 245 -14.93 18.06 -0.37
C SER A 245 -15.70 17.16 -1.33
N LEU A 246 -16.55 17.73 -2.18
CA LEU A 246 -17.28 16.99 -3.20
C LEU A 246 -16.39 16.75 -4.44
N ARG A 247 -16.61 15.61 -5.10
CA ARG A 247 -16.05 15.31 -6.41
C ARG A 247 -17.19 14.93 -7.34
N ILE A 248 -17.35 15.64 -8.44
CA ILE A 248 -18.46 15.49 -9.37
C ILE A 248 -17.95 14.94 -10.69
N VAL A 249 -18.57 13.87 -11.16
CA VAL A 249 -18.36 13.29 -12.49
C VAL A 249 -19.68 13.35 -13.27
N ARG A 250 -19.72 14.13 -14.34
CA ARG A 250 -20.91 14.29 -15.18
C ARG A 250 -20.84 13.30 -16.36
N ARG A 251 -21.86 12.45 -16.47
CA ARG A 251 -21.97 11.42 -17.53
C ARG A 251 -23.25 11.61 -18.33
N GLY A 252 -23.24 12.52 -19.30
CA GLY A 252 -24.40 12.80 -20.12
C GLY A 252 -25.62 13.25 -19.30
N PHE A 253 -26.59 12.37 -19.08
CA PHE A 253 -27.82 12.67 -18.33
C PHE A 253 -27.74 12.38 -16.82
N SER A 254 -26.73 11.65 -16.36
CA SER A 254 -26.48 11.35 -14.95
C SER A 254 -25.28 12.10 -14.43
N THR A 255 -25.28 12.38 -13.14
CA THR A 255 -24.17 13.01 -12.43
C THR A 255 -23.91 12.20 -11.18
N ASP A 256 -22.70 11.63 -11.10
CA ASP A 256 -22.27 10.92 -9.92
C ASP A 256 -21.45 11.86 -9.03
N VAL A 257 -21.74 11.88 -7.73
CA VAL A 257 -21.09 12.76 -6.77
C VAL A 257 -20.51 11.92 -5.64
N LEU A 258 -19.18 11.96 -5.50
CA LEU A 258 -18.54 11.44 -4.31
C LEU A 258 -18.78 12.42 -3.16
N VAL A 259 -19.43 11.94 -2.12
CA VAL A 259 -19.74 12.69 -0.89
C VAL A 259 -18.91 12.16 0.28
N PRO A 260 -18.40 13.05 1.15
CA PRO A 260 -17.55 12.63 2.26
C PRO A 260 -18.32 11.89 3.39
N ASN A 261 -19.64 12.02 3.43
CA ASN A 261 -20.48 11.35 4.43
C ASN A 261 -21.86 11.02 3.85
N ARG A 262 -22.08 9.73 3.55
CA ARG A 262 -23.34 9.24 2.97
C ARG A 262 -24.52 9.30 3.94
N ALA A 263 -24.27 9.18 5.26
CA ALA A 263 -25.34 9.26 6.25
C ALA A 263 -25.88 10.68 6.35
N ALA A 264 -25.02 11.70 6.30
CA ALA A 264 -25.41 13.09 6.24
C ALA A 264 -26.20 13.40 4.95
N LEU A 265 -25.76 12.85 3.81
CA LEU A 265 -26.51 13.00 2.55
C LEU A 265 -27.91 12.42 2.66
N ARG A 266 -28.05 11.18 3.13
CA ARG A 266 -29.35 10.51 3.27
C ARG A 266 -30.31 11.25 4.20
N GLY A 267 -29.78 11.90 5.25
CA GLY A 267 -30.58 12.72 6.16
C GLY A 267 -31.12 14.00 5.51
N ALA A 268 -30.34 14.60 4.61
CA ALA A 268 -30.69 15.86 3.94
C ALA A 268 -31.44 15.68 2.61
N PHE A 269 -31.20 14.57 1.91
CA PHE A 269 -31.72 14.24 0.60
C PHE A 269 -32.09 12.75 0.51
N PRO A 270 -33.16 12.32 1.18
CA PRO A 270 -33.53 10.90 1.26
C PRO A 270 -33.92 10.29 -0.10
N GLU A 271 -34.26 11.13 -1.09
CA GLU A 271 -34.61 10.74 -2.46
C GLU A 271 -33.37 10.42 -3.33
N ILE A 272 -32.18 10.85 -2.95
CA ILE A 272 -30.96 10.60 -3.72
C ILE A 272 -30.39 9.22 -3.32
N ALA A 273 -30.30 8.33 -4.29
CA ALA A 273 -29.63 7.04 -4.09
C ALA A 273 -28.14 7.26 -3.83
N CYS A 274 -27.64 6.70 -2.74
CA CYS A 274 -26.24 6.81 -2.36
C CYS A 274 -25.71 5.44 -1.90
N GLU A 275 -24.70 4.96 -2.58
CA GLU A 275 -24.02 3.69 -2.32
C GLU A 275 -22.71 3.89 -1.57
N ARG A 276 -22.13 2.80 -1.05
CA ARG A 276 -20.78 2.81 -0.51
C ARG A 276 -19.78 3.08 -1.64
N ALA A 277 -18.71 3.78 -1.36
CA ALA A 277 -17.59 3.90 -2.27
C ALA A 277 -16.61 2.75 -2.03
N SER A 278 -16.15 2.09 -3.07
CA SER A 278 -14.95 1.25 -3.04
C SER A 278 -13.69 2.13 -3.04
N ILE A 279 -12.54 1.55 -2.68
CA ILE A 279 -11.26 2.28 -2.79
C ILE A 279 -10.99 2.67 -4.25
N GLU A 280 -11.33 1.79 -5.22
CA GLU A 280 -11.15 2.05 -6.64
C GLU A 280 -11.97 3.23 -7.12
N GLU A 281 -13.25 3.25 -6.78
CA GLU A 281 -14.17 4.35 -7.15
C GLU A 281 -13.74 5.66 -6.48
N TYR A 282 -13.40 5.62 -5.18
CA TYR A 282 -12.91 6.80 -4.47
C TYR A 282 -11.67 7.38 -5.14
N MET A 283 -10.72 6.53 -5.52
CA MET A 283 -9.52 6.94 -6.26
C MET A 283 -9.89 7.56 -7.62
N ALA A 284 -10.78 6.95 -8.40
CA ALA A 284 -11.22 7.48 -9.69
C ALA A 284 -11.85 8.88 -9.54
N PHE A 285 -12.75 9.05 -8.57
CA PHE A 285 -13.33 10.37 -8.29
C PHE A 285 -12.31 11.40 -7.80
N ALA A 286 -11.33 10.98 -7.00
CA ALA A 286 -10.28 11.88 -6.52
C ALA A 286 -9.36 12.37 -7.64
N LEU A 287 -9.15 11.53 -8.67
CA LEU A 287 -8.30 11.83 -9.83
C LEU A 287 -9.03 12.63 -10.92
N GLU A 288 -10.27 12.23 -11.25
CA GLU A 288 -11.00 12.73 -12.42
C GLU A 288 -12.13 13.70 -12.06
N GLY A 289 -12.65 13.64 -10.83
CA GLY A 289 -13.83 14.41 -10.42
C GLY A 289 -13.58 15.90 -10.30
N GLU A 290 -14.53 16.70 -10.81
CA GLU A 290 -14.54 18.15 -10.62
C GLU A 290 -14.70 18.47 -9.14
N ARG A 291 -13.77 19.24 -8.57
CA ARG A 291 -13.78 19.64 -7.16
C ARG A 291 -14.80 20.79 -6.93
N ARG A 292 -15.73 20.56 -6.02
CA ARG A 292 -16.75 21.55 -5.63
C ARG A 292 -16.84 21.71 -4.12
#